data_0bb5b392bc0fb1ba4b64e4ece6f81954
#
_entry.id   0bb5b392bc0fb1ba4b64e4ece6f81954
#
_cell.length_a   1.000
_cell.length_b   1.000
_cell.length_c   1.000
_cell.angle_alpha   90.00
_cell.angle_beta   90.00
_cell.angle_gamma   90.00
#
_symmetry.space_group_name_H-M   'P 1'
#
loop_
_entity.id
_entity.type
_entity.pdbx_description
1 polymer ?
#
loop_
_entity_poly.entity_id
_entity_poly.type
_entity_poly.pdbx_seq_one_letter_code
_entity_poly.pdbx_strand_id
1 'polypeptide(L)'
;MKKVLLPCLILAMCIAACTALPKQYQTKDEVISVGPGPEDMVVDTVSEQPRILISCNSRRHAQPYYGEINLYYPATGEVKVMKRHEPADIHFYPHGVDLVRVKDTLILLVVSNAEAYHEQAILRYRVYKDSLVFLSRIADPLIVSPNAVTGLPDGSILVSNDMGKLGNFWEALFLLKRAKIIYWKYNGCSIAAGKFCYSNGITNRNGKVYLASTRQNKVWSFDMKDSLMINKQVIAKVPGADNLRFTGDDLLVACHLRFLDFLKHMKDSTHYSPSTIYQINPATHDTKVVYYDNGAQMSAAATAVPYQGVLYVSGVFDAKIVKKK
;
A
#
# COMPACT_ATOMS: atom_id res chain seq x y z
N MET A 1 -22.74 20.51 35.76
CA MET A 1 -22.34 19.11 35.61
C MET A 1 -22.28 18.58 34.16
N LYS A 2 -22.51 19.38 33.10
CA LYS A 2 -22.51 18.91 31.69
C LYS A 2 -21.17 19.10 30.92
N LYS A 3 -20.15 19.72 31.52
CA LYS A 3 -18.86 20.02 30.81
C LYS A 3 -17.74 19.01 31.03
N VAL A 4 -17.91 17.99 31.87
CA VAL A 4 -16.86 17.00 32.18
C VAL A 4 -17.02 15.68 31.37
N LEU A 5 -18.23 15.42 30.84
CA LEU A 5 -18.53 14.16 30.14
C LEU A 5 -17.92 14.06 28.71
N LEU A 6 -17.71 15.20 28.04
CA LEU A 6 -17.20 15.20 26.66
C LEU A 6 -15.72 14.78 26.53
N PRO A 7 -14.78 15.28 27.37
CA PRO A 7 -13.38 14.82 27.32
C PRO A 7 -13.21 13.37 27.75
N CYS A 8 -14.03 12.87 28.71
CA CYS A 8 -13.99 11.45 29.10
C CYS A 8 -14.50 10.51 28.01
N LEU A 9 -15.48 10.91 27.20
CA LEU A 9 -15.99 10.11 26.09
C LEU A 9 -14.96 10.01 24.95
N ILE A 10 -14.22 11.09 24.67
CA ILE A 10 -13.14 11.10 23.66
C ILE A 10 -11.98 10.24 24.15
N LEU A 11 -11.63 10.26 25.42
CA LEU A 11 -10.58 9.43 26.02
C LEU A 11 -10.98 7.94 26.01
N ALA A 12 -12.23 7.60 26.28
CA ALA A 12 -12.75 6.23 26.23
C ALA A 12 -12.76 5.65 24.80
N MET A 13 -13.04 6.45 23.76
CA MET A 13 -12.94 6.01 22.37
C MET A 13 -11.49 5.73 21.92
N CYS A 14 -10.50 6.41 22.51
CA CYS A 14 -9.08 6.13 22.23
C CYS A 14 -8.57 4.84 22.90
N ILE A 15 -9.16 4.43 24.03
CA ILE A 15 -8.70 3.26 24.79
C ILE A 15 -9.23 1.93 24.18
N ALA A 16 -10.34 1.96 23.45
CA ALA A 16 -10.92 0.76 22.81
C ALA A 16 -10.13 0.23 21.59
N ALA A 17 -9.03 0.88 21.18
CA ALA A 17 -8.19 0.49 20.04
C ALA A 17 -6.94 -0.32 20.42
N CYS A 18 -6.79 -0.76 21.67
CA CYS A 18 -5.72 -1.66 22.07
C CYS A 18 -6.06 -3.09 21.65
N THR A 19 -5.77 -3.47 20.40
CA THR A 19 -5.74 -4.87 20.02
C THR A 19 -4.62 -5.58 20.77
N ALA A 20 -4.92 -6.75 21.36
CA ALA A 20 -3.88 -7.59 21.95
C ALA A 20 -2.84 -7.94 20.88
N LEU A 21 -1.56 -7.76 21.21
CA LEU A 21 -0.48 -8.16 20.31
C LEU A 21 -0.48 -9.69 20.18
N PRO A 22 -0.17 -10.22 18.98
CA PRO A 22 0.02 -11.65 18.81
C PRO A 22 1.07 -12.19 19.79
N LYS A 23 0.82 -13.37 20.37
CA LYS A 23 1.77 -14.08 21.24
C LYS A 23 2.80 -14.85 20.39
N GLN A 24 3.42 -14.22 19.43
CA GLN A 24 4.47 -14.85 18.62
C GLN A 24 5.84 -14.30 19.00
N TYR A 25 6.81 -15.20 19.07
CA TYR A 25 8.20 -14.81 19.29
C TYR A 25 8.74 -14.16 18.02
N GLN A 26 9.48 -13.09 18.24
CA GLN A 26 10.19 -12.39 17.19
C GLN A 26 11.37 -13.25 16.71
N THR A 27 11.38 -13.59 15.43
CA THR A 27 12.55 -14.20 14.78
C THR A 27 13.50 -13.11 14.32
N LYS A 28 14.79 -13.37 14.38
CA LYS A 28 15.80 -12.49 13.78
C LYS A 28 15.90 -12.82 12.30
N ASP A 29 15.12 -12.11 11.49
CA ASP A 29 15.08 -12.28 10.05
C ASP A 29 16.22 -11.51 9.36
N GLU A 30 16.50 -11.80 8.09
CA GLU A 30 17.52 -11.10 7.30
C GLU A 30 17.02 -9.70 6.92
N VAL A 31 17.83 -8.67 7.18
CA VAL A 31 17.53 -7.29 6.80
C VAL A 31 18.28 -6.93 5.51
N ILE A 32 17.58 -6.38 4.54
CA ILE A 32 18.11 -5.92 3.26
C ILE A 32 17.97 -4.40 3.21
N SER A 33 19.07 -3.69 3.02
CA SER A 33 19.06 -2.23 2.87
C SER A 33 18.55 -1.86 1.47
N VAL A 34 17.61 -0.92 1.42
CA VAL A 34 17.02 -0.35 0.19
C VAL A 34 16.88 1.17 0.34
N GLY A 35 16.29 1.85 -0.63
CA GLY A 35 15.96 3.27 -0.51
C GLY A 35 14.99 3.57 0.65
N PRO A 36 14.94 4.83 1.13
CA PRO A 36 14.09 5.22 2.25
C PRO A 36 12.60 5.09 1.91
N GLY A 37 11.80 4.66 2.89
CA GLY A 37 10.36 4.53 2.78
C GLY A 37 9.92 3.54 1.70
N PRO A 38 10.36 2.27 1.75
CA PRO A 38 9.99 1.23 0.78
C PRO A 38 8.55 0.75 1.02
N GLU A 39 7.60 1.62 0.73
CA GLU A 39 6.21 1.46 1.15
C GLU A 39 5.49 0.33 0.40
N ASP A 40 5.73 0.18 -0.89
CA ASP A 40 5.05 -0.85 -1.65
C ASP A 40 6.01 -1.65 -2.54
N MET A 41 5.64 -2.91 -2.79
CA MET A 41 6.45 -3.86 -3.54
C MET A 41 5.61 -4.73 -4.48
N VAL A 42 6.17 -5.05 -5.65
CA VAL A 42 5.61 -6.03 -6.59
C VAL A 42 6.69 -6.99 -7.08
N VAL A 43 6.32 -8.24 -7.30
CA VAL A 43 7.24 -9.26 -7.83
C VAL A 43 7.12 -9.33 -9.35
N ASP A 44 8.23 -9.13 -10.05
CA ASP A 44 8.35 -9.34 -11.49
C ASP A 44 8.93 -10.73 -11.75
N THR A 45 8.09 -11.66 -12.17
CA THR A 45 8.46 -13.01 -12.59
C THR A 45 8.46 -13.17 -14.11
N VAL A 46 8.17 -12.10 -14.86
CA VAL A 46 8.05 -12.09 -16.32
C VAL A 46 9.40 -11.79 -16.99
N SER A 47 10.20 -10.95 -16.34
CA SER A 47 11.55 -10.63 -16.81
C SER A 47 12.49 -11.84 -16.72
N GLU A 48 13.55 -11.87 -17.53
CA GLU A 48 14.53 -12.98 -17.56
C GLU A 48 15.08 -13.35 -16.17
N GLN A 49 15.29 -12.35 -15.32
CA GLN A 49 15.66 -12.53 -13.92
C GLN A 49 14.53 -12.05 -13.03
N PRO A 50 13.88 -12.96 -12.28
CA PRO A 50 12.86 -12.57 -11.31
C PRO A 50 13.42 -11.61 -10.28
N ARG A 51 12.61 -10.58 -9.95
CA ARG A 51 13.02 -9.48 -9.09
C ARG A 51 11.82 -8.87 -8.36
N ILE A 52 12.10 -8.12 -7.32
CA ILE A 52 11.11 -7.35 -6.58
C ILE A 52 11.34 -5.87 -6.91
N LEU A 53 10.31 -5.20 -7.43
CA LEU A 53 10.29 -3.77 -7.61
C LEU A 53 9.75 -3.13 -6.34
N ILE A 54 10.47 -2.15 -5.81
CA ILE A 54 10.18 -1.53 -4.51
C ILE A 54 10.05 -0.03 -4.73
N SER A 55 8.89 0.54 -4.38
CA SER A 55 8.69 1.99 -4.40
C SER A 55 9.32 2.63 -3.17
N CYS A 56 10.36 3.43 -3.35
CA CYS A 56 11.08 4.10 -2.27
C CYS A 56 10.86 5.62 -2.36
N ASN A 57 10.38 6.20 -1.25
CA ASN A 57 10.20 7.64 -1.13
C ASN A 57 10.36 8.10 0.31
N SER A 58 11.16 9.13 0.53
CA SER A 58 11.38 9.71 1.86
C SER A 58 10.08 10.33 2.40
N ARG A 59 9.53 9.76 3.48
CA ARG A 59 8.24 10.16 4.07
C ARG A 59 8.38 10.85 5.44
N ARG A 60 9.59 11.01 5.96
CA ARG A 60 9.84 11.83 7.16
C ARG A 60 10.14 13.25 6.75
N HIS A 61 9.44 14.23 7.32
CA HIS A 61 9.55 15.66 6.97
C HIS A 61 10.98 16.25 7.17
N ALA A 62 11.81 15.64 8.00
CA ALA A 62 13.19 16.06 8.22
C ALA A 62 14.17 15.60 7.12
N GLN A 63 13.73 14.77 6.18
CA GLN A 63 14.55 14.21 5.12
C GLN A 63 14.31 14.97 3.80
N PRO A 64 15.34 15.11 2.93
CA PRO A 64 15.12 15.63 1.60
C PRO A 64 14.19 14.70 0.82
N TYR A 65 13.47 15.25 -0.16
CA TYR A 65 12.68 14.44 -1.08
C TYR A 65 13.57 13.47 -1.84
N TYR A 66 13.09 12.24 -1.90
CA TYR A 66 13.78 11.14 -2.55
C TYR A 66 12.75 10.19 -3.12
N GLY A 67 12.81 9.93 -4.40
CA GLY A 67 11.85 9.05 -5.07
C GLY A 67 12.53 8.18 -6.13
N GLU A 68 12.48 6.85 -5.93
CA GLU A 68 13.04 5.90 -6.88
C GLU A 68 12.31 4.56 -6.82
N ILE A 69 12.55 3.72 -7.81
CA ILE A 69 12.23 2.29 -7.80
C ILE A 69 13.52 1.52 -7.58
N ASN A 70 13.58 0.78 -6.47
CA ASN A 70 14.65 -0.18 -6.26
C ASN A 70 14.27 -1.54 -6.86
N LEU A 71 15.28 -2.22 -7.41
CA LEU A 71 15.21 -3.62 -7.83
C LEU A 71 15.97 -4.46 -6.82
N TYR A 72 15.32 -5.43 -6.22
CA TYR A 72 15.99 -6.46 -5.45
C TYR A 72 15.94 -7.77 -6.21
N TYR A 73 17.10 -8.40 -6.36
CA TYR A 73 17.26 -9.70 -7.03
C TYR A 73 17.41 -10.81 -5.99
N PRO A 74 16.36 -11.61 -5.73
CA PRO A 74 16.41 -12.64 -4.68
C PRO A 74 17.48 -13.71 -4.88
N ALA A 75 17.85 -14.01 -6.14
CA ALA A 75 18.85 -15.01 -6.48
C ALA A 75 20.28 -14.59 -6.09
N THR A 76 20.61 -13.30 -6.15
CA THR A 76 21.95 -12.77 -5.91
C THR A 76 22.06 -11.95 -4.64
N GLY A 77 20.92 -11.47 -4.09
CA GLY A 77 20.86 -10.50 -2.99
C GLY A 77 21.18 -9.06 -3.41
N GLU A 78 21.34 -8.81 -4.71
CA GLU A 78 21.71 -7.49 -5.22
C GLU A 78 20.54 -6.51 -5.16
N VAL A 79 20.83 -5.26 -4.80
CA VAL A 79 19.90 -4.12 -4.88
C VAL A 79 20.42 -3.11 -5.90
N LYS A 80 19.56 -2.67 -6.82
CA LYS A 80 19.87 -1.63 -7.81
C LYS A 80 18.78 -0.59 -7.86
N VAL A 81 19.12 0.64 -8.23
CA VAL A 81 18.15 1.67 -8.61
C VAL A 81 17.79 1.50 -10.08
N MET A 82 16.50 1.44 -10.36
CA MET A 82 16.00 1.32 -11.73
C MET A 82 16.07 2.68 -12.43
N LYS A 83 16.72 2.72 -13.62
CA LYS A 83 16.80 3.95 -14.41
C LYS A 83 15.42 4.35 -14.92
N ARG A 84 15.12 5.63 -14.94
CA ARG A 84 13.86 6.18 -15.47
C ARG A 84 14.15 7.11 -16.64
N HIS A 85 13.37 6.95 -17.71
CA HIS A 85 13.40 7.80 -18.89
C HIS A 85 12.03 8.49 -19.03
N GLU A 86 11.92 9.72 -18.55
CA GLU A 86 10.70 10.50 -18.46
C GLU A 86 10.96 11.97 -18.81
N PRO A 87 9.93 12.75 -19.22
CA PRO A 87 10.01 14.20 -19.36
C PRO A 87 10.44 14.90 -18.07
N ALA A 88 11.12 16.04 -18.20
CA ALA A 88 11.68 16.76 -17.05
C ALA A 88 10.60 17.38 -16.11
N ASP A 89 9.36 17.51 -16.58
CA ASP A 89 8.22 18.01 -15.82
C ASP A 89 7.49 16.92 -15.01
N ILE A 90 8.00 15.69 -15.00
CA ILE A 90 7.45 14.61 -14.18
C ILE A 90 8.03 14.67 -12.77
N HIS A 91 7.16 14.92 -11.81
CA HIS A 91 7.50 14.85 -10.39
C HIS A 91 7.28 13.42 -9.88
N PHE A 92 8.37 12.73 -9.52
CA PHE A 92 8.34 11.32 -9.14
C PHE A 92 8.45 11.14 -7.63
N TYR A 93 7.30 10.94 -6.99
CA TYR A 93 7.16 10.69 -5.55
C TYR A 93 6.38 9.38 -5.32
N PRO A 94 7.03 8.21 -5.55
CA PRO A 94 6.33 6.95 -5.63
C PRO A 94 5.72 6.53 -4.29
N HIS A 95 4.52 5.96 -4.38
CA HIS A 95 3.75 5.41 -3.27
C HIS A 95 3.31 3.98 -3.65
N GLY A 96 2.02 3.71 -3.79
CA GLY A 96 1.54 2.42 -4.27
C GLY A 96 2.00 2.10 -5.69
N VAL A 97 2.35 0.85 -5.95
CA VAL A 97 2.75 0.36 -7.28
C VAL A 97 1.98 -0.89 -7.65
N ASP A 98 1.81 -1.13 -8.95
CA ASP A 98 1.33 -2.41 -9.47
C ASP A 98 1.99 -2.75 -10.80
N LEU A 99 2.10 -4.03 -11.08
CA LEU A 99 2.71 -4.53 -12.30
C LEU A 99 1.66 -5.29 -13.11
N VAL A 100 1.28 -4.74 -14.27
CA VAL A 100 0.26 -5.31 -15.12
C VAL A 100 0.80 -5.60 -16.52
N ARG A 101 0.41 -6.74 -17.07
CA ARG A 101 0.70 -7.07 -18.47
C ARG A 101 -0.50 -6.72 -19.33
N VAL A 102 -0.31 -5.80 -20.28
CA VAL A 102 -1.33 -5.42 -21.26
C VAL A 102 -0.82 -5.85 -22.63
N LYS A 103 -1.44 -6.85 -23.25
CA LYS A 103 -0.91 -7.52 -24.45
C LYS A 103 0.52 -8.01 -24.18
N ASP A 104 1.49 -7.56 -25.00
CA ASP A 104 2.91 -7.96 -24.89
C ASP A 104 3.76 -6.96 -24.09
N THR A 105 3.13 -5.97 -23.45
CA THR A 105 3.82 -4.93 -22.70
C THR A 105 3.63 -5.13 -21.21
N LEU A 106 4.75 -5.22 -20.47
CA LEU A 106 4.76 -5.16 -19.02
C LEU A 106 4.79 -3.69 -18.60
N ILE A 107 3.80 -3.28 -17.83
CA ILE A 107 3.59 -1.89 -17.39
C ILE A 107 3.68 -1.82 -15.88
N LEU A 108 4.56 -0.94 -15.37
CA LEU A 108 4.54 -0.52 -13.98
C LEU A 108 3.62 0.69 -13.84
N LEU A 109 2.64 0.56 -12.97
CA LEU A 109 1.77 1.64 -12.50
C LEU A 109 2.38 2.18 -11.21
N VAL A 110 2.50 3.49 -11.08
CA VAL A 110 3.06 4.15 -9.91
C VAL A 110 2.14 5.27 -9.48
N VAL A 111 1.64 5.22 -8.26
CA VAL A 111 1.05 6.39 -7.62
C VAL A 111 2.16 7.38 -7.34
N SER A 112 2.04 8.62 -7.80
CA SER A 112 2.98 9.71 -7.50
C SER A 112 2.26 10.81 -6.72
N ASN A 113 2.69 11.02 -5.47
CA ASN A 113 2.13 12.02 -4.55
C ASN A 113 3.10 13.20 -4.40
N ALA A 114 3.11 14.07 -5.38
CA ALA A 114 3.97 15.24 -5.41
C ALA A 114 3.30 16.45 -4.73
N GLU A 115 3.06 16.34 -3.41
CA GLU A 115 2.32 17.35 -2.62
C GLU A 115 2.92 18.74 -2.71
N ALA A 116 4.25 18.86 -2.74
CA ALA A 116 4.94 20.15 -2.87
C ALA A 116 4.62 20.87 -4.18
N TYR A 117 4.15 20.14 -5.19
CA TYR A 117 3.75 20.67 -6.51
C TYR A 117 2.23 20.65 -6.68
N HIS A 118 1.47 20.30 -5.64
CA HIS A 118 0.02 20.11 -5.70
C HIS A 118 -0.41 19.11 -6.79
N GLU A 119 0.44 18.13 -7.08
CA GLU A 119 0.24 17.14 -8.13
C GLU A 119 0.00 15.76 -7.54
N GLN A 120 -1.11 15.14 -7.94
CA GLN A 120 -1.50 13.78 -7.63
C GLN A 120 -1.76 13.06 -8.94
N ALA A 121 -1.00 12.00 -9.22
CA ALA A 121 -1.11 11.33 -10.50
C ALA A 121 -0.80 9.83 -10.41
N ILE A 122 -1.22 9.10 -11.43
CA ILE A 122 -0.73 7.75 -11.71
C ILE A 122 0.20 7.83 -12.90
N LEU A 123 1.45 7.45 -12.69
CA LEU A 123 2.45 7.38 -13.75
C LEU A 123 2.48 5.95 -14.30
N ARG A 124 2.57 5.83 -15.63
CA ARG A 124 2.64 4.56 -16.33
C ARG A 124 3.98 4.45 -17.03
N TYR A 125 4.66 3.33 -16.81
CA TYR A 125 5.96 3.05 -17.42
C TYR A 125 5.98 1.68 -18.08
N ARG A 126 6.59 1.58 -19.26
CA ARG A 126 7.00 0.30 -19.82
C ARG A 126 8.24 -0.18 -19.10
N VAL A 127 8.19 -1.44 -18.66
CA VAL A 127 9.29 -2.08 -17.93
C VAL A 127 10.25 -2.74 -18.90
N TYR A 128 11.53 -2.41 -18.76
CA TYR A 128 12.65 -3.08 -19.41
C TYR A 128 13.56 -3.73 -18.35
N LYS A 129 14.65 -4.39 -18.81
CA LYS A 129 15.57 -5.08 -17.89
C LYS A 129 16.04 -4.17 -16.74
N ASP A 130 16.60 -2.99 -17.04
CA ASP A 130 17.21 -2.09 -16.06
C ASP A 130 16.61 -0.68 -16.10
N SER A 131 15.51 -0.49 -16.81
CA SER A 131 14.93 0.85 -17.00
C SER A 131 13.42 0.84 -17.14
N LEU A 132 12.84 2.00 -16.81
CA LEU A 132 11.45 2.37 -16.99
C LEU A 132 11.38 3.44 -18.09
N VAL A 133 10.54 3.22 -19.10
CA VAL A 133 10.26 4.21 -20.15
C VAL A 133 8.86 4.74 -19.94
N PHE A 134 8.77 6.05 -19.75
CA PHE A 134 7.50 6.74 -19.49
C PHE A 134 6.52 6.55 -20.66
N LEU A 135 5.27 6.23 -20.31
CA LEU A 135 4.18 6.06 -21.26
C LEU A 135 3.16 7.20 -21.15
N SER A 136 2.73 7.50 -19.95
CA SER A 136 1.74 8.55 -19.70
C SER A 136 1.61 8.90 -18.23
N ARG A 137 1.06 10.10 -17.98
CA ARG A 137 0.57 10.59 -16.69
C ARG A 137 -0.95 10.65 -16.72
N ILE A 138 -1.59 10.07 -15.71
CA ILE A 138 -3.03 10.16 -15.49
C ILE A 138 -3.23 11.07 -14.29
N ALA A 139 -3.71 12.28 -14.56
CA ALA A 139 -4.13 13.26 -13.57
C ALA A 139 -5.59 13.60 -13.84
N ASP A 140 -6.43 13.58 -12.81
CA ASP A 140 -7.87 13.83 -12.92
C ASP A 140 -8.37 14.40 -11.59
N PRO A 141 -9.34 15.34 -11.58
CA PRO A 141 -9.91 15.91 -10.36
C PRO A 141 -10.50 14.88 -9.38
N LEU A 142 -10.80 13.66 -9.82
CA LEU A 142 -11.25 12.57 -8.95
C LEU A 142 -10.08 11.86 -8.24
N ILE A 143 -8.85 11.99 -8.71
CA ILE A 143 -7.63 11.46 -8.08
C ILE A 143 -7.11 12.50 -7.08
N VAL A 144 -7.68 12.52 -5.88
CA VAL A 144 -7.45 13.60 -4.90
C VAL A 144 -6.40 13.27 -3.85
N SER A 145 -6.27 12.01 -3.48
CA SER A 145 -5.32 11.52 -2.46
C SER A 145 -5.04 10.04 -2.75
N PRO A 146 -4.39 9.74 -3.91
CA PRO A 146 -4.18 8.36 -4.32
C PRO A 146 -3.18 7.68 -3.40
N ASN A 147 -3.51 6.48 -2.94
CA ASN A 147 -2.67 5.66 -2.07
C ASN A 147 -2.14 4.43 -2.83
N ALA A 148 -3.02 3.61 -3.39
CA ALA A 148 -2.64 2.43 -4.14
C ALA A 148 -3.35 2.37 -5.51
N VAL A 149 -2.79 1.58 -6.40
CA VAL A 149 -3.30 1.37 -7.76
C VAL A 149 -3.27 -0.12 -8.09
N THR A 150 -4.21 -0.58 -8.93
CA THR A 150 -4.15 -1.92 -9.53
C THR A 150 -4.60 -1.88 -10.98
N GLY A 151 -3.86 -2.58 -11.83
CA GLY A 151 -4.14 -2.71 -13.25
C GLY A 151 -5.13 -3.85 -13.53
N LEU A 152 -6.06 -3.63 -14.46
CA LEU A 152 -6.97 -4.65 -14.94
C LEU A 152 -6.48 -5.24 -16.28
N PRO A 153 -6.86 -6.46 -16.64
CA PRO A 153 -6.36 -7.13 -17.84
C PRO A 153 -6.64 -6.38 -19.15
N ASP A 154 -7.67 -5.55 -19.18
CA ASP A 154 -8.05 -4.74 -20.35
C ASP A 154 -7.29 -3.41 -20.46
N GLY A 155 -6.33 -3.16 -19.55
CA GLY A 155 -5.52 -1.95 -19.49
C GLY A 155 -6.18 -0.78 -18.75
N SER A 156 -7.38 -0.95 -18.23
CA SER A 156 -7.98 -0.02 -17.27
C SER A 156 -7.33 -0.15 -15.89
N ILE A 157 -7.54 0.81 -15.00
CA ILE A 157 -6.97 0.79 -13.66
C ILE A 157 -8.00 1.18 -12.60
N LEU A 158 -7.77 0.71 -11.38
CA LEU A 158 -8.45 1.18 -10.18
C LEU A 158 -7.44 1.89 -9.28
N VAL A 159 -7.84 3.03 -8.74
CA VAL A 159 -7.03 3.84 -7.82
C VAL A 159 -7.80 4.02 -6.51
N SER A 160 -7.19 3.70 -5.39
CA SER A 160 -7.76 4.01 -4.08
C SER A 160 -7.32 5.41 -3.64
N ASN A 161 -8.26 6.32 -3.42
CA ASN A 161 -7.99 7.54 -2.65
C ASN A 161 -8.15 7.21 -1.16
N ASP A 162 -7.18 7.56 -0.33
CA ASP A 162 -7.26 7.32 1.12
C ASP A 162 -8.18 8.32 1.82
N MET A 163 -8.32 9.53 1.28
CA MET A 163 -9.18 10.61 1.78
C MET A 163 -10.05 11.19 0.67
N GLY A 164 -11.11 11.89 1.06
CA GLY A 164 -11.95 12.66 0.14
C GLY A 164 -11.38 14.03 -0.19
N LYS A 165 -10.41 14.51 0.58
CA LYS A 165 -9.65 15.74 0.37
C LYS A 165 -8.22 15.54 0.84
N LEU A 166 -7.24 15.86 -0.02
CA LEU A 166 -5.81 15.75 0.28
C LEU A 166 -5.45 16.42 1.61
N GLY A 167 -4.67 15.72 2.44
CA GLY A 167 -4.15 16.22 3.70
C GLY A 167 -5.21 16.43 4.79
N ASN A 168 -6.46 16.00 4.59
CA ASN A 168 -7.51 16.16 5.58
C ASN A 168 -7.47 15.04 6.65
N PHE A 169 -6.47 15.10 7.52
CA PHE A 169 -6.30 14.16 8.64
C PHE A 169 -7.56 13.97 9.51
N TRP A 170 -8.44 14.97 9.60
CA TRP A 170 -9.69 14.89 10.34
C TRP A 170 -10.61 13.77 9.82
N GLU A 171 -10.54 13.44 8.54
CA GLU A 171 -11.32 12.34 7.97
C GLU A 171 -10.91 10.99 8.58
N ALA A 172 -9.61 10.76 8.74
CA ALA A 172 -9.09 9.56 9.37
C ALA A 172 -9.36 9.53 10.88
N LEU A 173 -9.22 10.69 11.57
CA LEU A 173 -9.42 10.80 13.01
C LEU A 173 -10.90 10.59 13.41
N PHE A 174 -11.82 11.21 12.69
CA PHE A 174 -13.29 11.12 12.97
C PHE A 174 -13.98 9.99 12.18
N LEU A 175 -13.24 9.10 11.54
CA LEU A 175 -13.76 7.96 10.79
C LEU A 175 -14.75 8.34 9.68
N LEU A 176 -14.53 9.49 9.04
CA LEU A 176 -15.40 9.98 7.97
C LEU A 176 -15.23 9.13 6.71
N LYS A 177 -16.33 8.63 6.17
CA LYS A 177 -16.34 7.73 5.01
C LYS A 177 -16.39 8.51 3.70
N ARG A 178 -15.34 9.29 3.39
CA ARG A 178 -15.25 10.15 2.21
C ARG A 178 -14.35 9.61 1.12
N ALA A 179 -13.50 8.64 1.44
CA ALA A 179 -12.60 7.99 0.49
C ALA A 179 -13.39 7.25 -0.61
N LYS A 180 -12.84 7.28 -1.83
CA LYS A 180 -13.45 6.72 -3.04
C LYS A 180 -12.42 5.90 -3.80
N ILE A 181 -12.91 4.91 -4.56
CA ILE A 181 -12.13 4.18 -5.54
C ILE A 181 -12.47 4.74 -6.92
N ILE A 182 -11.45 5.06 -7.68
CA ILE A 182 -11.57 5.66 -9.00
C ILE A 182 -11.21 4.60 -10.04
N TYR A 183 -12.08 4.44 -11.03
CA TYR A 183 -11.82 3.67 -12.24
C TYR A 183 -11.36 4.63 -13.33
N TRP A 184 -10.27 4.28 -14.00
CA TRP A 184 -9.80 4.98 -15.19
C TRP A 184 -9.71 4.05 -16.39
N LYS A 185 -10.11 4.54 -17.53
CA LYS A 185 -9.87 3.98 -18.85
C LYS A 185 -9.60 5.15 -19.82
N TYR A 186 -9.20 4.84 -21.05
CA TYR A 186 -8.81 5.85 -22.07
C TYR A 186 -9.73 7.08 -22.18
N ASN A 187 -10.99 6.96 -21.79
CA ASN A 187 -11.99 8.00 -21.88
C ASN A 187 -12.14 8.88 -20.62
N GLY A 188 -11.29 8.67 -19.60
CA GLY A 188 -11.30 9.44 -18.37
C GLY A 188 -11.58 8.63 -17.12
N CYS A 189 -11.79 9.36 -16.01
CA CYS A 189 -12.05 8.78 -14.69
C CYS A 189 -13.54 8.74 -14.34
N SER A 190 -13.92 7.74 -13.56
CA SER A 190 -15.23 7.64 -12.92
C SER A 190 -15.11 7.04 -11.52
N ILE A 191 -16.14 7.22 -10.68
CA ILE A 191 -16.16 6.64 -9.34
C ILE A 191 -16.63 5.20 -9.43
N ALA A 192 -15.76 4.23 -9.09
CA ALA A 192 -16.08 2.80 -9.06
C ALA A 192 -16.78 2.39 -7.76
N ALA A 193 -16.38 2.95 -6.64
CA ALA A 193 -16.98 2.71 -5.32
C ALA A 193 -16.68 3.87 -4.35
N GLY A 194 -17.39 3.93 -3.24
CA GLY A 194 -17.19 4.97 -2.24
C GLY A 194 -17.66 4.57 -0.85
N LYS A 195 -17.66 5.57 0.05
CA LYS A 195 -18.03 5.45 1.46
C LYS A 195 -17.05 4.59 2.26
N PHE A 196 -15.75 4.82 2.05
CA PHE A 196 -14.67 4.23 2.85
C PHE A 196 -14.05 5.27 3.79
N CYS A 197 -13.45 4.78 4.87
CA CYS A 197 -12.63 5.58 5.76
C CYS A 197 -11.19 5.11 5.62
N TYR A 198 -10.35 5.91 4.98
CA TYR A 198 -8.96 5.63 4.66
C TYR A 198 -8.83 4.33 3.84
N SER A 199 -9.25 4.37 2.56
CA SER A 199 -9.01 3.27 1.63
C SER A 199 -7.53 3.25 1.25
N ASN A 200 -6.91 2.10 1.43
CA ASN A 200 -5.49 1.89 1.27
C ASN A 200 -5.23 0.90 0.12
N GLY A 201 -4.55 -0.21 0.39
CA GLY A 201 -4.20 -1.18 -0.62
C GLY A 201 -5.40 -1.68 -1.42
N ILE A 202 -5.21 -1.81 -2.72
CA ILE A 202 -6.18 -2.37 -3.66
C ILE A 202 -5.48 -3.37 -4.58
N THR A 203 -6.13 -4.51 -4.83
CA THR A 203 -5.64 -5.52 -5.77
C THR A 203 -6.80 -6.24 -6.44
N ASN A 204 -6.55 -6.92 -7.54
CA ASN A 204 -7.57 -7.67 -8.24
C ASN A 204 -7.10 -9.05 -8.70
N ARG A 205 -8.04 -9.98 -8.83
CA ARG A 205 -7.80 -11.30 -9.44
C ARG A 205 -9.13 -11.91 -9.91
N ASN A 206 -9.14 -12.46 -11.10
CA ASN A 206 -10.28 -13.22 -11.66
C ASN A 206 -11.62 -12.46 -11.58
N GLY A 207 -11.64 -11.17 -11.93
CA GLY A 207 -12.82 -10.32 -11.92
C GLY A 207 -13.28 -9.86 -10.52
N LYS A 208 -12.58 -10.26 -9.47
CA LYS A 208 -12.79 -9.74 -8.11
C LYS A 208 -11.75 -8.68 -7.75
N VAL A 209 -12.19 -7.68 -6.99
CA VAL A 209 -11.35 -6.61 -6.43
C VAL A 209 -11.34 -6.72 -4.92
N TYR A 210 -10.19 -6.54 -4.33
CA TYR A 210 -9.98 -6.55 -2.88
C TYR A 210 -9.44 -5.21 -2.42
N LEU A 211 -9.98 -4.69 -1.33
CA LEU A 211 -9.66 -3.37 -0.80
C LEU A 211 -9.42 -3.41 0.70
N ALA A 212 -8.28 -2.90 1.13
CA ALA A 212 -8.03 -2.59 2.53
C ALA A 212 -8.61 -1.23 2.91
N SER A 213 -9.21 -1.14 4.07
CA SER A 213 -9.65 0.14 4.66
C SER A 213 -9.08 0.25 6.07
N THR A 214 -8.00 1.01 6.19
CA THR A 214 -7.16 1.09 7.38
C THR A 214 -7.95 1.50 8.62
N ARG A 215 -8.75 2.56 8.51
CA ARG A 215 -9.50 3.10 9.65
C ARG A 215 -10.84 2.41 9.91
N GLN A 216 -11.28 1.52 8.99
CA GLN A 216 -12.43 0.64 9.23
C GLN A 216 -12.00 -0.74 9.75
N ASN A 217 -10.68 -1.03 9.79
CA ASN A 217 -10.12 -2.32 10.19
C ASN A 217 -10.74 -3.49 9.40
N LYS A 218 -10.85 -3.33 8.07
CA LYS A 218 -11.55 -4.28 7.20
C LYS A 218 -10.83 -4.49 5.90
N VAL A 219 -10.91 -5.72 5.43
CA VAL A 219 -10.65 -6.09 4.04
C VAL A 219 -11.98 -6.43 3.39
N TRP A 220 -12.21 -5.84 2.22
CA TRP A 220 -13.43 -5.98 1.44
C TRP A 220 -13.15 -6.74 0.16
N SER A 221 -14.14 -7.48 -0.34
CA SER A 221 -14.18 -7.99 -1.71
C SER A 221 -15.35 -7.39 -2.48
N PHE A 222 -15.18 -7.32 -3.80
CA PHE A 222 -16.16 -6.81 -4.76
C PHE A 222 -16.09 -7.63 -6.04
N ASP A 223 -17.16 -7.61 -6.81
CA ASP A 223 -17.15 -8.01 -8.20
C ASP A 223 -17.02 -6.77 -9.09
N MET A 224 -16.25 -6.90 -10.18
CA MET A 224 -16.22 -5.85 -11.22
C MET A 224 -17.38 -6.06 -12.19
N LYS A 225 -18.14 -4.99 -12.43
CA LYS A 225 -19.13 -4.92 -13.51
C LYS A 225 -18.92 -3.60 -14.24
N ASP A 226 -18.40 -3.69 -15.47
CA ASP A 226 -17.95 -2.53 -16.24
C ASP A 226 -16.95 -1.66 -15.44
N SER A 227 -17.31 -0.44 -15.11
CA SER A 227 -16.49 0.49 -14.29
C SER A 227 -16.85 0.50 -12.80
N LEU A 228 -17.77 -0.35 -12.36
CA LEU A 228 -18.32 -0.33 -11.00
C LEU A 228 -17.86 -1.54 -10.18
N MET A 229 -17.52 -1.29 -8.92
CA MET A 229 -17.31 -2.32 -7.92
C MET A 229 -18.63 -2.58 -7.19
N ILE A 230 -19.21 -3.76 -7.42
CA ILE A 230 -20.51 -4.19 -6.89
C ILE A 230 -20.33 -5.35 -5.88
N ASN A 231 -21.42 -5.81 -5.28
CA ASN A 231 -21.46 -6.96 -4.37
C ASN A 231 -20.45 -6.86 -3.22
N LYS A 232 -20.40 -5.69 -2.58
CA LYS A 232 -19.48 -5.39 -1.47
C LYS A 232 -19.64 -6.35 -0.30
N GLN A 233 -18.57 -7.07 0.06
CA GLN A 233 -18.52 -8.00 1.19
C GLN A 233 -17.31 -7.73 2.08
N VAL A 234 -17.43 -7.96 3.40
CA VAL A 234 -16.30 -7.99 4.33
C VAL A 234 -15.75 -9.41 4.35
N ILE A 235 -14.49 -9.60 3.97
CA ILE A 235 -13.84 -10.92 4.01
C ILE A 235 -12.93 -11.10 5.24
N ALA A 236 -12.47 -10.00 5.85
CA ALA A 236 -11.74 -10.05 7.10
C ALA A 236 -11.88 -8.76 7.91
N LYS A 237 -11.67 -8.88 9.22
CA LYS A 237 -11.53 -7.75 10.15
C LYS A 237 -10.14 -7.81 10.75
N VAL A 238 -9.24 -6.98 10.28
CA VAL A 238 -7.84 -6.89 10.72
C VAL A 238 -7.48 -5.45 11.03
N PRO A 239 -6.77 -5.17 12.13
CA PRO A 239 -6.50 -3.81 12.57
C PRO A 239 -5.51 -3.11 11.66
N GLY A 240 -5.84 -1.88 11.25
CA GLY A 240 -4.92 -1.04 10.49
C GLY A 240 -4.47 -1.63 9.15
N ALA A 241 -5.39 -2.29 8.42
CA ALA A 241 -5.10 -2.92 7.13
C ALA A 241 -4.51 -1.90 6.14
N ASP A 242 -3.36 -2.24 5.59
CA ASP A 242 -2.57 -1.44 4.64
C ASP A 242 -2.55 -2.11 3.26
N ASN A 243 -1.41 -2.35 2.63
CA ASN A 243 -1.36 -2.92 1.30
C ASN A 243 -1.71 -4.42 1.25
N LEU A 244 -2.18 -4.84 0.07
CA LEU A 244 -2.65 -6.20 -0.23
C LEU A 244 -1.80 -6.82 -1.35
N ARG A 245 -1.36 -8.07 -1.19
CA ARG A 245 -0.72 -8.87 -2.24
C ARG A 245 -1.18 -10.31 -2.18
N PHE A 246 -1.16 -11.00 -3.30
CA PHE A 246 -1.53 -12.41 -3.34
C PHE A 246 -0.36 -13.33 -2.99
N THR A 247 -0.68 -14.44 -2.29
CA THR A 247 0.18 -15.61 -2.11
C THR A 247 -0.62 -16.87 -2.45
N GLY A 248 -0.35 -17.47 -3.62
CA GLY A 248 -1.29 -18.47 -4.16
C GLY A 248 -2.68 -17.84 -4.32
N ASP A 249 -3.71 -18.46 -3.75
CA ASP A 249 -5.08 -17.94 -3.79
C ASP A 249 -5.45 -17.07 -2.58
N ASP A 250 -4.57 -16.97 -1.58
CA ASP A 250 -4.78 -16.17 -0.39
C ASP A 250 -4.22 -14.74 -0.56
N LEU A 251 -4.71 -13.82 0.27
CA LEU A 251 -4.23 -12.44 0.38
C LEU A 251 -3.26 -12.31 1.56
N LEU A 252 -2.13 -11.67 1.34
CA LEU A 252 -1.29 -11.08 2.38
C LEU A 252 -1.74 -9.65 2.62
N VAL A 253 -1.91 -9.28 3.87
CA VAL A 253 -2.34 -7.95 4.30
C VAL A 253 -1.39 -7.43 5.35
N ALA A 254 -0.65 -6.36 5.05
CA ALA A 254 0.14 -5.65 6.05
C ALA A 254 -0.76 -4.84 6.96
N CYS A 255 -0.40 -4.75 8.23
CA CYS A 255 -1.25 -4.12 9.22
C CYS A 255 -0.47 -3.30 10.25
N HIS A 256 -0.94 -2.07 10.49
CA HIS A 256 -0.48 -1.21 11.57
C HIS A 256 -1.32 -1.49 12.83
N LEU A 257 -0.81 -2.32 13.74
CA LEU A 257 -1.57 -2.76 14.90
C LEU A 257 -1.99 -1.64 15.84
N ARG A 258 -1.17 -0.60 15.96
CA ARG A 258 -1.36 0.52 16.87
C ARG A 258 -1.19 1.86 16.16
N PHE A 259 -2.29 2.49 15.84
CA PHE A 259 -2.30 3.75 15.10
C PHE A 259 -1.47 4.88 15.76
N LEU A 260 -1.52 5.00 17.09
CA LEU A 260 -0.73 6.01 17.82
C LEU A 260 0.78 5.74 17.75
N ASP A 261 1.20 4.46 17.81
CA ASP A 261 2.61 4.09 17.68
C ASP A 261 3.10 4.34 16.26
N PHE A 262 2.25 4.11 15.24
CA PHE A 262 2.53 4.48 13.85
C PHE A 262 2.78 5.99 13.72
N LEU A 263 1.91 6.83 14.29
CA LEU A 263 2.08 8.30 14.26
C LEU A 263 3.34 8.78 14.99
N LYS A 264 3.71 8.12 16.09
CA LYS A 264 4.96 8.44 16.81
C LYS A 264 6.17 8.00 16.00
N HIS A 265 6.16 6.78 15.43
CA HIS A 265 7.24 6.28 14.58
C HIS A 265 7.46 7.14 13.34
N MET A 266 6.39 7.69 12.77
CA MET A 266 6.48 8.65 11.65
C MET A 266 7.35 9.86 12.00
N LYS A 267 7.25 10.36 13.25
CA LYS A 267 8.01 11.53 13.73
C LYS A 267 9.37 11.18 14.29
N ASP A 268 9.49 10.01 14.90
CA ASP A 268 10.67 9.56 15.63
C ASP A 268 10.93 8.08 15.34
N SER A 269 12.00 7.79 14.60
CA SER A 269 12.39 6.43 14.21
C SER A 269 12.77 5.52 15.38
N THR A 270 13.05 6.08 16.55
CA THR A 270 13.37 5.32 17.77
C THR A 270 12.13 4.78 18.46
N HIS A 271 10.94 5.32 18.14
CA HIS A 271 9.67 4.81 18.65
C HIS A 271 9.18 3.63 17.79
N TYR A 272 9.06 2.45 18.37
CA TYR A 272 8.65 1.26 17.65
C TYR A 272 7.14 1.25 17.33
N SER A 273 6.81 0.86 16.09
CA SER A 273 5.44 0.63 15.63
C SER A 273 5.26 -0.85 15.28
N PRO A 274 4.55 -1.63 16.11
CA PRO A 274 4.36 -3.05 15.86
C PRO A 274 3.74 -3.34 14.50
N SER A 275 4.24 -4.37 13.83
CA SER A 275 3.90 -4.78 12.48
C SER A 275 3.36 -6.19 12.44
N THR A 276 2.36 -6.45 11.60
CA THR A 276 1.80 -7.79 11.39
C THR A 276 1.43 -7.98 9.92
N ILE A 277 1.69 -9.18 9.40
CA ILE A 277 1.13 -9.61 8.11
C ILE A 277 0.13 -10.70 8.39
N TYR A 278 -1.11 -10.49 7.96
CA TYR A 278 -2.15 -11.50 7.94
C TYR A 278 -2.21 -12.18 6.58
N GLN A 279 -2.45 -13.48 6.59
CA GLN A 279 -2.86 -14.24 5.42
C GLN A 279 -4.36 -14.53 5.54
N ILE A 280 -5.11 -14.18 4.52
CA ILE A 280 -6.57 -14.29 4.46
C ILE A 280 -6.95 -15.14 3.26
N ASN A 281 -7.74 -16.18 3.48
CA ASN A 281 -8.35 -16.92 2.39
C ASN A 281 -9.64 -16.20 1.95
N PRO A 282 -9.74 -15.69 0.71
CA PRO A 282 -10.91 -14.89 0.29
C PRO A 282 -12.19 -15.73 0.13
N ALA A 283 -12.09 -17.04 0.00
CA ALA A 283 -13.25 -17.94 -0.18
C ALA A 283 -13.81 -18.39 1.17
N THR A 284 -12.95 -18.79 2.13
CA THR A 284 -13.38 -19.30 3.45
C THR A 284 -13.42 -18.20 4.50
N HIS A 285 -12.77 -17.06 4.25
CA HIS A 285 -12.53 -15.96 5.19
C HIS A 285 -11.62 -16.32 6.37
N ASP A 286 -10.94 -17.46 6.31
CA ASP A 286 -9.95 -17.84 7.30
C ASP A 286 -8.81 -16.83 7.33
N THR A 287 -8.41 -16.45 8.54
CA THR A 287 -7.41 -15.42 8.76
C THR A 287 -6.38 -15.90 9.76
N LYS A 288 -5.09 -15.85 9.41
CA LYS A 288 -3.97 -16.21 10.29
C LYS A 288 -2.84 -15.20 10.21
N VAL A 289 -2.06 -15.07 11.30
CA VAL A 289 -0.84 -14.27 11.32
C VAL A 289 0.29 -15.09 10.72
N VAL A 290 1.00 -14.53 9.73
CA VAL A 290 2.17 -15.17 9.11
C VAL A 290 3.48 -14.44 9.39
N TYR A 291 3.39 -13.18 9.86
CA TYR A 291 4.53 -12.40 10.33
C TYR A 291 4.08 -11.48 11.45
N TYR A 292 4.93 -11.33 12.46
CA TYR A 292 4.78 -10.34 13.53
C TYR A 292 6.14 -9.80 13.95
N ASP A 293 6.22 -8.49 14.15
CA ASP A 293 7.37 -7.80 14.73
C ASP A 293 6.88 -6.73 15.71
N ASN A 294 7.52 -6.62 16.88
CA ASN A 294 7.18 -5.58 17.86
C ASN A 294 7.62 -4.16 17.43
N GLY A 295 8.23 -4.06 16.25
CA GLY A 295 8.77 -2.83 15.67
C GLY A 295 10.30 -2.71 15.76
N ALA A 296 10.99 -3.64 16.44
CA ALA A 296 12.43 -3.56 16.60
C ALA A 296 13.20 -3.84 15.30
N GLN A 297 12.75 -4.82 14.51
CA GLN A 297 13.35 -5.14 13.23
C GLN A 297 12.58 -4.50 12.07
N MET A 298 11.24 -4.54 12.11
CA MET A 298 10.34 -3.93 11.14
C MET A 298 9.26 -3.11 11.83
N SER A 299 9.38 -1.80 11.82
CA SER A 299 8.35 -0.87 12.25
C SER A 299 7.45 -0.47 11.09
N ALA A 300 6.14 -0.33 11.36
CA ALA A 300 5.15 0.16 10.41
C ALA A 300 5.21 -0.60 9.06
N ALA A 301 5.09 -1.93 9.09
CA ALA A 301 5.07 -2.74 7.87
C ALA A 301 3.94 -2.29 6.95
N ALA A 302 4.26 -2.06 5.67
CA ALA A 302 3.32 -1.53 4.68
C ALA A 302 2.91 -2.56 3.63
N THR A 303 3.83 -3.42 3.19
CA THR A 303 3.55 -4.45 2.17
C THR A 303 4.30 -5.74 2.50
N ALA A 304 3.75 -6.86 2.06
CA ALA A 304 4.45 -8.14 2.06
C ALA A 304 4.24 -8.87 0.73
N VAL A 305 5.32 -9.36 0.14
CA VAL A 305 5.29 -10.14 -1.11
C VAL A 305 5.94 -11.51 -0.91
N PRO A 306 5.34 -12.59 -1.42
CA PRO A 306 5.93 -13.92 -1.39
C PRO A 306 6.76 -14.15 -2.64
N TYR A 307 7.93 -14.78 -2.50
CA TYR A 307 8.69 -15.29 -3.62
C TYR A 307 9.48 -16.55 -3.23
N GLN A 308 9.25 -17.67 -3.92
CA GLN A 308 9.92 -18.97 -3.70
C GLN A 308 9.93 -19.43 -2.23
N GLY A 309 8.77 -19.35 -1.56
CA GLY A 309 8.63 -19.76 -0.16
C GLY A 309 9.20 -18.78 0.87
N VAL A 310 9.75 -17.66 0.42
CA VAL A 310 10.27 -16.58 1.26
C VAL A 310 9.27 -15.43 1.28
N LEU A 311 9.06 -14.83 2.45
CA LEU A 311 8.24 -13.63 2.62
C LEU A 311 9.15 -12.40 2.74
N TYR A 312 8.94 -11.41 1.87
CA TYR A 312 9.60 -10.12 1.94
C TYR A 312 8.62 -9.09 2.49
N VAL A 313 9.02 -8.35 3.53
CA VAL A 313 8.18 -7.37 4.23
C VAL A 313 8.84 -6.00 4.13
N SER A 314 8.12 -5.00 3.67
CA SER A 314 8.56 -3.61 3.63
C SER A 314 7.86 -2.75 4.69
N GLY A 315 8.36 -1.55 4.91
CA GLY A 315 7.79 -0.60 5.86
C GLY A 315 7.64 0.80 5.28
N VAL A 316 6.82 1.62 5.91
CA VAL A 316 6.47 2.96 5.41
C VAL A 316 7.66 3.93 5.41
N PHE A 317 8.61 3.80 6.37
CA PHE A 317 9.58 4.88 6.65
C PHE A 317 11.05 4.47 6.54
N ASP A 318 11.42 3.32 7.11
CA ASP A 318 12.83 2.93 7.28
C ASP A 318 13.41 2.37 5.96
N ALA A 319 14.68 2.66 5.70
CA ALA A 319 15.37 2.29 4.45
C ALA A 319 15.78 0.79 4.43
N LYS A 320 14.81 -0.11 4.62
CA LYS A 320 15.04 -1.56 4.68
C LYS A 320 13.80 -2.36 4.34
N ILE A 321 14.01 -3.58 3.86
CA ILE A 321 13.02 -4.64 3.85
C ILE A 321 13.53 -5.82 4.69
N VAL A 322 12.61 -6.66 5.16
CA VAL A 322 12.92 -7.87 5.92
C VAL A 322 12.61 -9.08 5.06
N LYS A 323 13.54 -10.06 5.04
CA LYS A 323 13.39 -11.34 4.36
C LYS A 323 13.22 -12.42 5.40
N LYS A 324 12.01 -12.94 5.50
CA LYS A 324 11.64 -14.05 6.38
C LYS A 324 11.60 -15.35 5.58
N LYS A 325 12.37 -16.33 6.03
CA LYS A 325 12.33 -17.71 5.52
C LYS A 325 11.24 -18.53 6.17
#